data_12114162a16cf65e921cb3d43b2e2e8c
#
_entry.id   12114162a16cf65e921cb3d43b2e2e8c
#
_cell.length_a   1.000
_cell.length_b   1.000
_cell.length_c   1.000
_cell.angle_alpha   90.00
_cell.angle_beta   90.00
_cell.angle_gamma   90.00
#
_symmetry.space_group_name_H-M   'P 1'
#
loop_
_entity.id
_entity.type
_entity.pdbx_description
1 polymer ?
#
loop_
_entity_poly.entity_id
_entity_poly.type
_entity_poly.pdbx_seq_one_letter_code
_entity_poly.pdbx_strand_id
1 'polypeptide(L)'
;MGKYQFEICTNSVESCLAAQEGGADRVELCAGIPEGGTTPSYGEIAIAREVLAHTRLHVIIRPRGGDFLYSDIEIRTMLKDIEIARKLGADGVVFGCLTAEGEVDLPVMQKLMEAAQGLSVTFHRAFDVCRNPQKALEQIIKLGCNRILTSGQQPTAELGIPLLEELQKQAAGKITLLAGC
;
A
#
# COMPACT_ATOMS: atom_id res chain seq x y z
N MET A 1 -22.24 -0.37 8.73
CA MET A 1 -20.95 -0.68 8.09
C MET A 1 -20.90 -2.16 7.86
N GLY A 2 -20.57 -2.61 6.64
CA GLY A 2 -20.42 -4.03 6.32
C GLY A 2 -19.29 -4.66 7.14
N LYS A 3 -19.33 -5.98 7.30
CA LYS A 3 -18.30 -6.75 8.00
C LYS A 3 -16.93 -6.71 7.28
N TYR A 4 -16.93 -6.44 5.98
CA TYR A 4 -15.75 -6.42 5.12
C TYR A 4 -15.68 -5.12 4.34
N GLN A 5 -14.47 -4.74 3.93
CA GLN A 5 -14.20 -3.62 3.03
C GLN A 5 -13.54 -4.15 1.77
N PHE A 6 -13.92 -3.57 0.63
CA PHE A 6 -13.36 -3.93 -0.67
C PHE A 6 -12.47 -2.81 -1.19
N GLU A 7 -11.23 -3.17 -1.52
CA GLU A 7 -10.28 -2.32 -2.23
C GLU A 7 -10.05 -2.88 -3.63
N ILE A 8 -10.06 -2.01 -4.62
CA ILE A 8 -9.77 -2.37 -6.01
C ILE A 8 -8.49 -1.66 -6.43
N CYS A 9 -7.50 -2.44 -6.88
CA CYS A 9 -6.32 -1.91 -7.55
C CYS A 9 -6.73 -1.42 -8.95
N THR A 10 -6.45 -0.16 -9.25
CA THR A 10 -6.86 0.54 -10.48
C THR A 10 -5.64 1.10 -11.19
N ASN A 11 -5.68 1.15 -12.51
CA ASN A 11 -4.56 1.60 -13.35
C ASN A 11 -4.91 2.79 -14.26
N SER A 12 -6.05 3.41 -14.03
CA SER A 12 -6.50 4.61 -14.74
C SER A 12 -7.62 5.29 -13.96
N VAL A 13 -7.95 6.52 -14.34
CA VAL A 13 -9.08 7.26 -13.76
C VAL A 13 -10.41 6.57 -14.10
N GLU A 14 -10.55 6.05 -15.32
CA GLU A 14 -11.74 5.29 -15.74
C GLU A 14 -11.94 4.04 -14.87
N SER A 15 -10.86 3.33 -14.54
CA SER A 15 -10.95 2.16 -13.66
C SER A 15 -11.30 2.54 -12.22
N CYS A 16 -10.90 3.73 -11.75
CA CYS A 16 -11.34 4.27 -10.46
C CYS A 16 -12.86 4.52 -10.45
N LEU A 17 -13.41 5.12 -11.52
CA LEU A 17 -14.85 5.33 -11.65
C LEU A 17 -15.62 4.01 -11.68
N ALA A 18 -15.17 3.05 -12.49
CA ALA A 18 -15.80 1.74 -12.56
C ALA A 18 -15.77 1.01 -11.20
N ALA A 19 -14.67 1.12 -10.45
CA ALA A 19 -14.58 0.57 -9.10
C ALA A 19 -15.57 1.25 -8.14
N GLN A 20 -15.72 2.58 -8.22
CA GLN A 20 -16.69 3.33 -7.43
C GLN A 20 -18.13 2.92 -7.77
N GLU A 21 -18.48 2.80 -9.05
CA GLU A 21 -19.78 2.34 -9.51
C GLU A 21 -20.09 0.90 -9.07
N GLY A 22 -19.04 0.06 -9.01
CA GLY A 22 -19.10 -1.30 -8.49
C GLY A 22 -19.21 -1.39 -6.96
N GLY A 23 -19.17 -0.26 -6.24
CA GLY A 23 -19.34 -0.20 -4.80
C GLY A 23 -18.06 -0.43 -3.99
N ALA A 24 -16.88 -0.19 -4.57
CA ALA A 24 -15.63 -0.27 -3.83
C ALA A 24 -15.56 0.77 -2.70
N ASP A 25 -15.13 0.37 -1.52
CA ASP A 25 -14.90 1.27 -0.39
C ASP A 25 -13.65 2.14 -0.59
N ARG A 26 -12.68 1.60 -1.36
CA ARG A 26 -11.39 2.21 -1.63
C ARG A 26 -10.83 1.75 -2.96
N VAL A 27 -10.10 2.63 -3.62
CA VAL A 27 -9.23 2.29 -4.75
C VAL A 27 -7.78 2.49 -4.36
N GLU A 28 -6.90 1.63 -4.88
CA GLU A 28 -5.47 1.85 -4.93
C GLU A 28 -5.09 2.22 -6.36
N LEU A 29 -4.81 3.51 -6.60
CA LEU A 29 -4.42 3.98 -7.93
C LEU A 29 -2.93 3.72 -8.15
N CYS A 30 -2.64 2.99 -9.22
CA CYS A 30 -1.31 2.57 -9.65
C CYS A 30 -1.09 2.92 -11.11
N ALA A 31 0.16 3.17 -11.51
CA ALA A 31 0.64 3.00 -12.88
C ALA A 31 1.38 1.66 -12.98
N GLY A 32 1.83 1.27 -14.18
CA GLY A 32 2.77 0.15 -14.35
C GLY A 32 2.34 -1.18 -13.74
N ILE A 33 1.09 -1.58 -13.91
CA ILE A 33 0.57 -2.84 -13.35
C ILE A 33 1.41 -4.07 -13.72
N PRO A 34 1.93 -4.23 -14.96
CA PRO A 34 2.80 -5.37 -15.29
C PRO A 34 4.07 -5.45 -14.44
N GLU A 35 4.50 -4.33 -13.86
CA GLU A 35 5.66 -4.23 -12.96
C GLU A 35 5.28 -4.39 -11.47
N GLY A 36 4.02 -4.68 -11.20
CA GLY A 36 3.48 -4.80 -9.84
C GLY A 36 3.03 -3.46 -9.24
N GLY A 37 2.75 -2.47 -10.07
CA GLY A 37 2.32 -1.12 -9.66
C GLY A 37 3.48 -0.17 -9.35
N THR A 38 3.41 1.04 -9.92
CA THR A 38 4.32 2.16 -9.66
C THR A 38 3.52 3.43 -9.39
N THR A 39 4.18 4.50 -8.92
CA THR A 39 3.53 5.78 -8.63
C THR A 39 2.85 6.34 -9.89
N PRO A 40 1.53 6.66 -9.84
CA PRO A 40 0.83 7.28 -10.95
C PRO A 40 1.27 8.74 -11.14
N SER A 41 0.95 9.30 -12.31
CA SER A 41 1.27 10.70 -12.63
C SER A 41 0.47 11.68 -11.76
N TYR A 42 0.99 12.91 -11.64
CA TYR A 42 0.27 14.02 -11.00
C TYR A 42 -1.14 14.18 -11.56
N GLY A 43 -1.29 14.14 -12.90
CA GLY A 43 -2.58 14.31 -13.56
C GLY A 43 -3.57 13.21 -13.23
N GLU A 44 -3.13 11.96 -13.18
CA GLU A 44 -3.98 10.83 -12.81
C GLU A 44 -4.49 10.96 -11.36
N ILE A 45 -3.61 11.32 -10.41
CA ILE A 45 -4.01 11.51 -9.01
C ILE A 45 -5.02 12.67 -8.89
N ALA A 46 -4.74 13.81 -9.55
CA ALA A 46 -5.60 15.00 -9.50
C ALA A 46 -7.01 14.69 -10.03
N ILE A 47 -7.10 14.12 -11.22
CA ILE A 47 -8.40 13.80 -11.84
C ILE A 47 -9.11 12.67 -11.11
N ALA A 48 -8.39 11.64 -10.63
CA ALA A 48 -9.00 10.60 -9.80
C ALA A 48 -9.65 11.19 -8.55
N ARG A 49 -8.98 12.16 -7.89
CA ARG A 49 -9.58 12.84 -6.74
C ARG A 49 -10.83 13.63 -7.08
N GLU A 50 -10.85 14.31 -8.23
CA GLU A 50 -12.00 15.11 -8.67
C GLU A 50 -13.24 14.24 -8.94
N VAL A 51 -13.05 13.06 -9.54
CA VAL A 51 -14.18 12.19 -9.97
C VAL A 51 -14.65 11.22 -8.88
N LEU A 52 -13.83 10.90 -7.90
CA LEU A 52 -14.22 10.01 -6.81
C LEU A 52 -15.01 10.79 -5.74
N ALA A 53 -16.33 10.56 -5.67
CA ALA A 53 -17.24 11.28 -4.78
C ALA A 53 -17.28 10.68 -3.36
N HIS A 54 -17.19 9.35 -3.23
CA HIS A 54 -17.40 8.64 -1.96
C HIS A 54 -16.43 7.48 -1.73
N THR A 55 -15.71 7.04 -2.77
CA THR A 55 -14.68 6.00 -2.66
C THR A 55 -13.35 6.65 -2.26
N ARG A 56 -12.65 6.05 -1.30
CA ARG A 56 -11.36 6.55 -0.82
C ARG A 56 -10.28 6.31 -1.87
N LEU A 57 -9.43 7.34 -2.07
CA LEU A 57 -8.29 7.28 -2.98
C LEU A 57 -7.00 7.00 -2.20
N HIS A 58 -6.43 5.84 -2.38
CA HIS A 58 -5.07 5.52 -1.99
C HIS A 58 -4.16 5.53 -3.21
N VAL A 59 -2.94 6.02 -3.04
CA VAL A 59 -1.95 6.16 -4.12
C VAL A 59 -0.73 5.33 -3.79
N ILE A 60 -0.32 4.45 -4.72
CA ILE A 60 0.93 3.72 -4.54
C ILE A 60 2.11 4.67 -4.68
N ILE A 61 3.08 4.56 -3.78
CA ILE A 61 4.34 5.30 -3.80
C ILE A 61 5.47 4.29 -4.01
N ARG A 62 5.78 4.06 -5.26
CA ARG A 62 6.78 3.09 -5.71
C ARG A 62 7.45 3.59 -6.98
N PRO A 63 8.72 4.06 -6.91
CA PRO A 63 9.36 4.77 -8.02
C PRO A 63 9.68 3.87 -9.21
N ARG A 64 9.77 2.56 -9.02
CA ARG A 64 10.07 1.57 -10.06
C ARG A 64 9.56 0.17 -9.69
N GLY A 65 9.48 -0.70 -10.67
CA GLY A 65 9.31 -2.14 -10.49
C GLY A 65 10.52 -2.83 -9.87
N GLY A 66 10.49 -4.16 -9.77
CA GLY A 66 11.54 -4.99 -9.19
C GLY A 66 11.47 -5.07 -7.65
N ASP A 67 12.63 -5.04 -7.00
CA ASP A 67 12.76 -5.18 -5.55
C ASP A 67 12.26 -3.95 -4.77
N PHE A 68 12.40 -4.02 -3.44
CA PHE A 68 11.96 -2.97 -2.50
C PHE A 68 13.12 -2.38 -1.70
N LEU A 69 14.35 -2.56 -2.19
CA LEU A 69 15.56 -1.91 -1.70
C LEU A 69 15.81 -0.66 -2.54
N TYR A 70 15.67 0.51 -1.93
CA TYR A 70 15.73 1.79 -2.64
C TYR A 70 16.98 2.58 -2.34
N SER A 71 17.51 3.25 -3.37
CA SER A 71 18.61 4.21 -3.23
C SER A 71 18.13 5.51 -2.59
N ASP A 72 19.07 6.33 -2.11
CA ASP A 72 18.76 7.64 -1.52
C ASP A 72 17.99 8.56 -2.48
N ILE A 73 18.24 8.46 -3.80
CA ILE A 73 17.54 9.25 -4.82
C ILE A 73 16.10 8.77 -4.94
N GLU A 74 15.88 7.46 -4.96
CA GLU A 74 14.53 6.87 -5.01
C GLU A 74 13.73 7.21 -3.74
N ILE A 75 14.34 7.15 -2.57
CA ILE A 75 13.70 7.56 -1.31
C ILE A 75 13.31 9.04 -1.35
N ARG A 76 14.17 9.92 -1.87
CA ARG A 76 13.83 11.33 -2.05
C ARG A 76 12.68 11.54 -3.02
N THR A 77 12.58 10.74 -4.08
CA THR A 77 11.45 10.73 -5.00
C THR A 77 10.17 10.32 -4.28
N MET A 78 10.20 9.20 -3.54
CA MET A 78 9.05 8.72 -2.75
C MET A 78 8.54 9.78 -1.76
N LEU A 79 9.44 10.50 -1.07
CA LEU A 79 9.07 11.58 -0.16
C LEU A 79 8.31 12.70 -0.89
N LYS A 80 8.74 13.05 -2.12
CA LYS A 80 8.06 14.06 -2.94
C LYS A 80 6.71 13.57 -3.44
N ASP A 81 6.62 12.31 -3.85
CA ASP A 81 5.36 11.70 -4.30
C ASP A 81 4.33 11.66 -3.16
N ILE A 82 4.73 11.34 -1.93
CA ILE A 82 3.86 11.42 -0.75
C ILE A 82 3.35 12.85 -0.52
N GLU A 83 4.24 13.84 -0.61
CA GLU A 83 3.88 15.26 -0.47
C GLU A 83 2.85 15.67 -1.52
N ILE A 84 3.04 15.25 -2.77
CA ILE A 84 2.14 15.54 -3.89
C ILE A 84 0.79 14.84 -3.69
N ALA A 85 0.77 13.54 -3.40
CA ALA A 85 -0.45 12.79 -3.16
C ALA A 85 -1.31 13.43 -2.06
N ARG A 86 -0.66 13.85 -0.95
CA ARG A 86 -1.33 14.57 0.14
C ARG A 86 -1.90 15.92 -0.31
N LYS A 87 -1.14 16.72 -1.06
CA LYS A 87 -1.60 18.03 -1.58
C LYS A 87 -2.78 17.90 -2.53
N LEU A 88 -2.82 16.82 -3.29
CA LEU A 88 -3.91 16.50 -4.21
C LEU A 88 -5.12 15.87 -3.53
N GLY A 89 -5.08 15.66 -2.22
CA GLY A 89 -6.24 15.19 -1.44
C GLY A 89 -6.42 13.68 -1.46
N ALA A 90 -5.36 12.89 -1.65
CA ALA A 90 -5.41 11.45 -1.41
C ALA A 90 -5.79 11.15 0.04
N ASP A 91 -6.60 10.11 0.26
CA ASP A 91 -6.98 9.64 1.60
C ASP A 91 -5.88 8.79 2.24
N GLY A 92 -5.01 8.23 1.42
CA GLY A 92 -3.92 7.39 1.87
C GLY A 92 -2.84 7.14 0.83
N VAL A 93 -1.78 6.52 1.28
CA VAL A 93 -0.64 6.12 0.45
C VAL A 93 -0.25 4.67 0.74
N VAL A 94 0.38 4.04 -0.25
CA VAL A 94 0.76 2.63 -0.18
C VAL A 94 2.23 2.50 -0.52
N PHE A 95 3.05 2.01 0.41
CA PHE A 95 4.49 1.83 0.21
C PHE A 95 5.06 0.73 1.12
N GLY A 96 6.30 0.34 0.89
CA GLY A 96 7.04 -0.60 1.74
C GLY A 96 8.48 -0.69 1.28
N CYS A 97 9.42 -0.69 2.23
CA CYS A 97 10.85 -0.75 1.96
C CYS A 97 11.48 -1.90 2.73
N LEU A 98 12.37 -2.60 2.05
CA LEU A 98 13.14 -3.71 2.64
C LEU A 98 14.63 -3.41 2.54
N THR A 99 15.40 -3.99 3.46
CA THR A 99 16.86 -4.04 3.37
C THR A 99 17.31 -5.12 2.38
N ALA A 100 18.58 -5.15 2.05
CA ALA A 100 19.17 -6.18 1.20
C ALA A 100 18.99 -7.61 1.77
N GLU A 101 18.82 -7.73 3.10
CA GLU A 101 18.58 -8.99 3.80
C GLU A 101 17.10 -9.38 3.84
N GLY A 102 16.20 -8.57 3.26
CA GLY A 102 14.76 -8.79 3.25
C GLY A 102 14.05 -8.46 4.58
N GLU A 103 14.67 -7.67 5.43
CA GLU A 103 14.04 -7.13 6.64
C GLU A 103 13.34 -5.81 6.32
N VAL A 104 12.34 -5.41 7.12
CA VAL A 104 11.74 -4.07 6.99
C VAL A 104 12.80 -3.00 7.23
N ASP A 105 13.01 -2.09 6.28
CA ASP A 105 13.94 -0.97 6.41
C ASP A 105 13.33 0.11 7.33
N LEU A 106 13.51 -0.06 8.63
CA LEU A 106 12.91 0.81 9.64
C LEU A 106 13.34 2.27 9.51
N PRO A 107 14.63 2.62 9.27
CA PRO A 107 15.04 4.00 9.08
C PRO A 107 14.37 4.69 7.89
N VAL A 108 14.24 4.00 6.76
CA VAL A 108 13.56 4.53 5.57
C VAL A 108 12.07 4.62 5.80
N MET A 109 11.46 3.54 6.31
CA MET A 109 10.03 3.51 6.62
C MET A 109 9.63 4.64 7.58
N GLN A 110 10.43 4.94 8.59
CA GLN A 110 10.15 6.02 9.53
C GLN A 110 10.09 7.38 8.84
N LYS A 111 11.05 7.68 7.95
CA LYS A 111 11.03 8.91 7.14
C LYS A 111 9.78 9.03 6.26
N LEU A 112 9.38 7.93 5.63
CA LEU A 112 8.17 7.90 4.80
C LEU A 112 6.89 8.05 5.63
N MET A 113 6.81 7.43 6.80
CA MET A 113 5.71 7.58 7.75
C MET A 113 5.57 9.03 8.26
N GLU A 114 6.68 9.71 8.55
CA GLU A 114 6.69 11.13 8.91
C GLU A 114 6.14 12.00 7.77
N ALA A 115 6.58 11.74 6.52
CA ALA A 115 6.05 12.44 5.35
C ALA A 115 4.57 12.16 5.09
N ALA A 116 4.10 10.96 5.41
CA ALA A 116 2.71 10.53 5.25
C ALA A 116 1.79 10.94 6.42
N GLN A 117 2.28 11.75 7.37
CA GLN A 117 1.48 12.15 8.52
C GLN A 117 0.13 12.76 8.12
N GLY A 118 -0.94 12.23 8.69
CA GLY A 118 -2.33 12.61 8.37
C GLY A 118 -2.98 11.77 7.26
N LEU A 119 -2.22 10.95 6.54
CA LEU A 119 -2.71 10.00 5.56
C LEU A 119 -2.86 8.60 6.17
N SER A 120 -3.76 7.81 5.61
CA SER A 120 -3.81 6.38 5.89
C SER A 120 -2.67 5.66 5.15
N VAL A 121 -1.93 4.78 5.85
CA VAL A 121 -0.78 4.09 5.26
C VAL A 121 -1.02 2.59 5.17
N THR A 122 -0.80 2.04 3.97
CA THR A 122 -0.76 0.60 3.72
C THR A 122 0.67 0.16 3.40
N PHE A 123 1.19 -0.82 4.12
CA PHE A 123 2.41 -1.51 3.72
C PHE A 123 2.05 -2.54 2.65
N HIS A 124 2.61 -2.40 1.45
CA HIS A 124 2.24 -3.21 0.29
C HIS A 124 2.90 -4.59 0.26
N ARG A 125 2.80 -5.27 -0.87
CA ARG A 125 3.29 -6.64 -1.09
C ARG A 125 4.83 -6.83 -0.96
N ALA A 126 5.61 -5.80 -0.61
CA ALA A 126 6.95 -6.01 -0.08
C ALA A 126 6.93 -6.96 1.13
N PHE A 127 5.80 -7.04 1.84
CA PHE A 127 5.58 -7.99 2.92
C PHE A 127 5.67 -9.45 2.45
N ASP A 128 5.23 -9.73 1.23
CA ASP A 128 5.21 -11.10 0.71
C ASP A 128 6.60 -11.65 0.36
N VAL A 129 7.61 -10.78 0.29
CA VAL A 129 9.01 -11.16 0.05
C VAL A 129 9.92 -10.85 1.23
N CYS A 130 9.36 -10.41 2.36
CA CYS A 130 10.16 -10.22 3.56
C CYS A 130 10.62 -11.56 4.15
N ARG A 131 11.78 -11.54 4.81
CA ARG A 131 12.42 -12.73 5.34
C ARG A 131 11.67 -13.38 6.51
N ASN A 132 11.05 -12.56 7.35
CA ASN A 132 10.34 -13.01 8.56
C ASN A 132 9.04 -12.22 8.73
N PRO A 133 7.90 -12.78 8.28
CA PRO A 133 6.62 -12.08 8.29
C PRO A 133 6.09 -11.78 9.69
N GLN A 134 6.36 -12.62 10.69
CA GLN A 134 5.92 -12.39 12.06
C GLN A 134 6.65 -11.18 12.68
N LYS A 135 7.96 -11.09 12.48
CA LYS A 135 8.77 -9.94 12.90
C LYS A 135 8.38 -8.67 12.13
N ALA A 136 8.19 -8.78 10.81
CA ALA A 136 7.78 -7.66 9.96
C ALA A 136 6.42 -7.11 10.40
N LEU A 137 5.44 -7.96 10.70
CA LEU A 137 4.14 -7.55 11.24
C LEU A 137 4.29 -6.68 12.50
N GLU A 138 5.09 -7.11 13.47
CA GLU A 138 5.30 -6.34 14.70
C GLU A 138 5.96 -4.98 14.43
N GLN A 139 6.94 -4.95 13.52
CA GLN A 139 7.63 -3.72 13.14
C GLN A 139 6.69 -2.74 12.46
N ILE A 140 5.86 -3.23 11.51
CA ILE A 140 4.90 -2.41 10.77
C ILE A 140 3.79 -1.87 11.69
N ILE A 141 3.34 -2.67 12.67
CA ILE A 141 2.43 -2.20 13.72
C ILE A 141 3.07 -1.07 14.53
N LYS A 142 4.33 -1.23 14.95
CA LYS A 142 5.07 -0.20 15.73
C LYS A 142 5.30 1.08 14.93
N LEU A 143 5.47 0.99 13.62
CA LEU A 143 5.57 2.15 12.72
C LEU A 143 4.24 2.92 12.59
N GLY A 144 3.11 2.32 12.96
CA GLY A 144 1.80 2.96 12.90
C GLY A 144 1.11 2.84 11.55
N CYS A 145 1.49 1.90 10.70
CA CYS A 145 0.73 1.60 9.47
C CYS A 145 -0.69 1.13 9.81
N ASN A 146 -1.65 1.49 8.97
CA ASN A 146 -3.05 1.12 9.16
C ASN A 146 -3.38 -0.28 8.61
N ARG A 147 -2.64 -0.71 7.58
CA ARG A 147 -2.87 -1.97 6.86
C ARG A 147 -1.59 -2.61 6.37
N ILE A 148 -1.69 -3.91 6.12
CA ILE A 148 -0.70 -4.68 5.34
C ILE A 148 -1.47 -5.37 4.22
N LEU A 149 -1.07 -5.13 2.97
CA LEU A 149 -1.52 -5.90 1.80
C LEU A 149 -0.61 -7.11 1.63
N THR A 150 -1.18 -8.29 1.66
CA THR A 150 -0.41 -9.54 1.58
C THR A 150 -1.24 -10.68 1.00
N SER A 151 -0.58 -11.57 0.28
CA SER A 151 -1.11 -12.87 -0.14
C SER A 151 -0.67 -14.01 0.79
N GLY A 152 -0.11 -13.68 1.99
CA GLY A 152 0.46 -14.70 2.88
C GLY A 152 1.75 -15.33 2.33
N GLN A 153 2.59 -14.54 1.64
CA GLN A 153 3.83 -14.97 1.00
C GLN A 153 3.65 -16.10 -0.03
N GLN A 154 2.47 -16.18 -0.62
CA GLN A 154 2.13 -17.16 -1.64
C GLN A 154 1.71 -16.46 -2.95
N PRO A 155 1.69 -17.18 -4.09
CA PRO A 155 1.24 -16.61 -5.36
C PRO A 155 -0.18 -16.02 -5.30
N THR A 156 -1.08 -16.62 -4.53
CA THR A 156 -2.45 -16.14 -4.29
C THR A 156 -2.78 -16.12 -2.81
N ALA A 157 -3.70 -15.26 -2.40
CA ALA A 157 -4.17 -15.20 -1.02
C ALA A 157 -4.85 -16.50 -0.56
N GLU A 158 -5.48 -17.25 -1.48
CA GLU A 158 -6.07 -18.56 -1.19
C GLU A 158 -5.01 -19.55 -0.70
N LEU A 159 -3.87 -19.63 -1.39
CA LEU A 159 -2.75 -20.48 -0.98
C LEU A 159 -2.09 -19.98 0.31
N GLY A 160 -2.19 -18.69 0.59
CA GLY A 160 -1.62 -18.06 1.78
C GLY A 160 -2.49 -18.11 3.03
N ILE A 161 -3.70 -18.69 2.98
CA ILE A 161 -4.63 -18.75 4.12
C ILE A 161 -3.96 -19.18 5.43
N PRO A 162 -3.11 -20.22 5.47
CA PRO A 162 -2.50 -20.64 6.73
C PRO A 162 -1.69 -19.53 7.41
N LEU A 163 -0.84 -18.82 6.65
CA LEU A 163 -0.06 -17.70 7.19
C LEU A 163 -0.95 -16.48 7.50
N LEU A 164 -1.95 -16.18 6.66
CA LEU A 164 -2.90 -15.09 6.90
C LEU A 164 -3.65 -15.28 8.22
N GLU A 165 -4.07 -16.51 8.55
CA GLU A 165 -4.71 -16.82 9.85
C GLU A 165 -3.76 -16.63 11.03
N GLU A 166 -2.51 -17.03 10.89
CA GLU A 166 -1.48 -16.84 11.93
C GLU A 166 -1.23 -15.35 12.16
N LEU A 167 -0.99 -14.59 11.09
CA LEU A 167 -0.77 -13.15 11.15
C LEU A 167 -1.99 -12.40 11.72
N GLN A 168 -3.19 -12.82 11.37
CA GLN A 168 -4.42 -12.23 11.91
C GLN A 168 -4.55 -12.44 13.42
N LYS A 169 -4.17 -13.62 13.91
CA LYS A 169 -4.13 -13.89 15.37
C LYS A 169 -3.08 -13.03 16.05
N GLN A 170 -1.87 -12.94 15.49
CA GLN A 170 -0.78 -12.13 16.03
C GLN A 170 -1.09 -10.63 15.99
N ALA A 171 -1.73 -10.15 14.92
CA ALA A 171 -2.14 -8.75 14.77
C ALA A 171 -3.12 -8.31 15.87
N ALA A 172 -4.00 -9.23 16.34
CA ALA A 172 -4.93 -9.01 17.45
C ALA A 172 -5.72 -7.69 17.33
N GLY A 173 -6.13 -7.32 16.10
CA GLY A 173 -6.88 -6.10 15.81
C GLY A 173 -6.07 -4.79 15.81
N LYS A 174 -4.74 -4.85 15.99
CA LYS A 174 -3.88 -3.65 16.00
C LYS A 174 -3.61 -3.09 14.61
N ILE A 175 -3.77 -3.89 13.57
CA ILE A 175 -3.60 -3.53 12.16
C ILE A 175 -4.58 -4.35 11.32
N THR A 176 -4.99 -3.80 10.19
CA THR A 176 -5.84 -4.54 9.23
C THR A 176 -4.98 -5.35 8.27
N LEU A 177 -5.27 -6.63 8.11
CA LEU A 177 -4.72 -7.43 7.03
C LEU A 177 -5.66 -7.33 5.83
N LEU A 178 -5.13 -6.87 4.69
CA LEU A 178 -5.80 -6.80 3.41
C LEU A 178 -5.30 -7.98 2.58
N ALA A 179 -6.15 -9.00 2.45
CA ALA A 179 -5.83 -10.17 1.65
C ALA A 179 -5.96 -9.85 0.15
N GLY A 180 -4.88 -10.01 -0.60
CA GLY A 180 -4.85 -9.71 -2.02
C GLY A 180 -3.66 -10.33 -2.75
N CYS A 181 -3.71 -10.36 -4.08
CA CYS A 181 -2.64 -10.85 -4.97
C CYS A 181 -2.53 -9.99 -6.24
#